data_8254c0fb06d990b110effdc49f854451
#
_entry.id   8254c0fb06d990b110effdc49f854451
#
_cell.length_a   1.000
_cell.length_b   1.000
_cell.length_c   1.000
_cell.angle_alpha   90.00
_cell.angle_beta   90.00
_cell.angle_gamma   90.00
#
_symmetry.space_group_name_H-M   'P 1'
#
loop_
_entity.id
_entity.type
_entity.pdbx_description
1 polymer ?
#
loop_
_entity_poly.entity_id
_entity_poly.type
_entity_poly.pdbx_seq_one_letter_code
_entity_poly.pdbx_strand_id
1 'polypeptide(L)'
;MKAMRLHAINDFRLEEVEKPQPRGKEILIKVGACGICGSDIPRVYELGTKVYPVTLGHEYAGTVVAVGEDADPDLIGKVGAVYPVVPCGQCDSCQIGQYAQCSDYHNLGSRTDGGFAD
;
A
#
# COMPACT_ATOMS: atom_id res chain seq x y z
N MET A 1 -11.01 4.69 10.95
CA MET A 1 -11.21 3.56 10.02
C MET A 1 -10.64 2.30 10.61
N LYS A 2 -11.10 1.12 10.18
CA LYS A 2 -10.55 -0.16 10.64
C LYS A 2 -9.47 -0.64 9.69
N ALA A 3 -8.41 -1.25 10.25
CA ALA A 3 -7.33 -1.84 9.48
C ALA A 3 -6.82 -3.12 10.13
N MET A 4 -6.40 -4.08 9.29
CA MET A 4 -5.71 -5.29 9.75
C MET A 4 -4.21 -5.02 9.76
N ARG A 5 -3.61 -4.94 10.95
CA ARG A 5 -2.19 -4.57 11.13
C ARG A 5 -1.37 -5.69 11.74
N LEU A 6 -0.20 -5.88 11.17
CA LEU A 6 0.82 -6.80 11.69
C LEU A 6 1.75 -6.04 12.64
N HIS A 7 1.77 -6.43 13.92
CA HIS A 7 2.61 -5.85 14.97
C HIS A 7 3.89 -6.66 15.22
N ALA A 8 3.80 -7.95 14.99
CA ALA A 8 4.91 -8.92 15.06
C ALA A 8 4.48 -10.20 14.35
N ILE A 9 5.38 -11.15 14.17
CA ILE A 9 5.03 -12.50 13.71
C ILE A 9 3.97 -13.09 14.66
N ASN A 10 2.91 -13.64 14.11
CA ASN A 10 1.73 -14.16 14.81
C ASN A 10 0.89 -13.10 15.56
N ASP A 11 1.15 -11.81 15.36
CA ASP A 11 0.39 -10.75 15.98
C ASP A 11 -0.25 -9.85 14.90
N PHE A 12 -1.32 -10.36 14.31
CA PHE A 12 -2.09 -9.70 13.25
C PHE A 12 -3.48 -9.35 13.76
N ARG A 13 -3.77 -8.04 13.91
CA ARG A 13 -4.94 -7.51 14.62
C ARG A 13 -5.80 -6.62 13.76
N LEU A 14 -7.12 -6.69 13.98
CA LEU A 14 -8.05 -5.66 13.54
C LEU A 14 -8.07 -4.53 14.58
N GLU A 15 -7.76 -3.32 14.17
CA GLU A 15 -7.73 -2.16 15.06
C GLU A 15 -8.25 -0.89 14.38
N GLU A 16 -8.64 0.08 15.19
CA GLU A 16 -8.97 1.43 14.71
C GLU A 16 -7.68 2.21 14.47
N VAL A 17 -7.58 2.83 13.30
CA VAL A 17 -6.45 3.67 12.91
C VAL A 17 -6.93 5.02 12.39
N GLU A 18 -6.08 6.01 12.42
CA GLU A 18 -6.35 7.30 11.79
C GLU A 18 -6.45 7.13 10.26
N LYS A 19 -7.41 7.84 9.66
CA LYS A 19 -7.56 7.85 8.21
C LYS A 19 -6.41 8.65 7.59
N PRO A 20 -5.64 8.07 6.65
CA PRO A 20 -4.54 8.78 6.02
C PRO A 20 -5.01 10.00 5.25
N GLN A 21 -4.17 11.03 5.21
CA GLN A 21 -4.38 12.24 4.43
C GLN A 21 -3.37 12.27 3.29
N PRO A 22 -3.81 12.26 2.03
CA PRO A 22 -2.90 12.30 0.88
C PRO A 22 -2.19 13.65 0.81
N ARG A 23 -0.90 13.63 0.45
CA ARG A 23 -0.05 14.82 0.29
C ARG A 23 0.67 14.80 -1.05
N GLY A 24 1.03 15.95 -1.57
CA GLY A 24 1.74 16.06 -2.83
C GLY A 24 1.00 15.33 -3.95
N LYS A 25 1.63 14.34 -4.57
CA LYS A 25 1.06 13.52 -5.66
C LYS A 25 0.32 12.26 -5.19
N GLU A 26 0.14 12.08 -3.89
CA GLU A 26 -0.56 10.91 -3.36
C GLU A 26 -2.06 10.97 -3.66
N ILE A 27 -2.66 9.79 -3.75
CA ILE A 27 -4.10 9.61 -3.85
C ILE A 27 -4.59 8.73 -2.71
N LEU A 28 -5.77 9.01 -2.19
CA LEU A 28 -6.45 8.18 -1.20
C LEU A 28 -7.50 7.34 -1.89
N ILE A 29 -7.40 6.04 -1.72
CA ILE A 29 -8.32 5.06 -2.31
C ILE A 29 -9.20 4.47 -1.21
N LYS A 30 -10.52 4.58 -1.37
CA LYS A 30 -11.46 3.76 -0.61
C LYS A 30 -11.43 2.36 -1.19
N VAL A 31 -10.93 1.41 -0.42
CA VAL A 31 -10.77 0.02 -0.88
C VAL A 31 -12.14 -0.63 -1.08
N GLY A 32 -12.37 -1.15 -2.26
CA GLY A 32 -13.58 -1.92 -2.58
C GLY A 32 -13.37 -3.42 -2.46
N ALA A 33 -12.15 -3.89 -2.73
CA ALA A 33 -11.74 -5.28 -2.58
C ALA A 33 -10.23 -5.37 -2.41
N CYS A 34 -9.77 -6.30 -1.58
CA CYS A 34 -8.36 -6.61 -1.41
C CYS A 34 -8.18 -8.13 -1.38
N GLY A 35 -7.35 -8.66 -2.28
CA GLY A 35 -6.98 -10.07 -2.34
C GLY A 35 -6.00 -10.45 -1.23
N ILE A 36 -6.06 -11.71 -0.81
CA ILE A 36 -5.05 -12.31 0.07
C ILE A 36 -4.07 -13.06 -0.83
N CYS A 37 -2.85 -12.54 -0.92
CA CYS A 37 -1.76 -13.19 -1.65
C CYS A 37 -1.17 -14.35 -0.85
N GLY A 38 -0.69 -15.38 -1.54
CA GLY A 38 0.06 -16.47 -0.90
C GLY A 38 1.28 -15.99 -0.11
N SER A 39 1.85 -14.82 -0.43
CA SER A 39 2.95 -14.22 0.31
C SER A 39 2.55 -13.59 1.65
N ASP A 40 1.26 -13.31 1.87
CA ASP A 40 0.80 -12.76 3.14
C ASP A 40 0.87 -13.80 4.27
N ILE A 41 0.66 -15.07 3.95
CA ILE A 41 0.65 -16.15 4.93
C ILE A 41 2.01 -16.29 5.65
N PRO A 42 3.13 -16.54 4.96
CA PRO A 42 4.43 -16.59 5.63
C PRO A 42 4.82 -15.25 6.25
N ARG A 43 4.37 -14.12 5.70
CA ARG A 43 4.62 -12.80 6.28
C ARG A 43 3.99 -12.66 7.67
N VAL A 44 2.78 -13.16 7.86
CA VAL A 44 2.10 -13.13 9.16
C VAL A 44 2.70 -14.14 10.14
N TYR A 45 3.01 -15.35 9.70
CA TYR A 45 3.26 -16.48 10.59
C TYR A 45 4.73 -16.88 10.75
N GLU A 46 5.62 -16.48 9.82
CA GLU A 46 6.99 -17.02 9.78
C GLU A 46 8.06 -15.95 9.58
N LEU A 47 7.91 -15.08 8.57
CA LEU A 47 8.98 -14.21 8.10
C LEU A 47 8.87 -12.77 8.62
N GLY A 48 7.63 -12.33 8.90
CA GLY A 48 7.36 -10.94 9.29
C GLY A 48 7.52 -9.94 8.15
N THR A 49 7.68 -8.69 8.55
CA THR A 49 7.92 -7.53 7.67
C THR A 49 9.12 -6.72 8.17
N LYS A 50 9.61 -5.78 7.36
CA LYS A 50 10.70 -4.88 7.77
C LYS A 50 10.24 -3.73 8.66
N VAL A 51 8.94 -3.44 8.64
CA VAL A 51 8.33 -2.32 9.37
C VAL A 51 7.16 -2.83 10.19
N TYR A 52 7.07 -2.40 11.43
CA TYR A 52 5.96 -2.70 12.33
C TYR A 52 5.53 -1.44 13.10
N PRO A 53 4.24 -1.28 13.41
CA PRO A 53 3.14 -2.03 12.85
C PRO A 53 2.88 -1.59 11.39
N VAL A 54 2.38 -2.49 10.55
CA VAL A 54 2.04 -2.21 9.15
C VAL A 54 0.71 -2.86 8.76
N THR A 55 -0.11 -2.12 8.02
CA THR A 55 -1.32 -2.66 7.39
C THR A 55 -0.90 -3.50 6.18
N LEU A 56 -1.27 -4.78 6.16
CA LEU A 56 -0.96 -5.66 5.04
C LEU A 56 -1.94 -5.44 3.86
N GLY A 57 -1.84 -6.31 2.85
CA GLY A 57 -2.65 -6.26 1.63
C GLY A 57 -2.01 -5.43 0.52
N HIS A 58 -1.65 -6.09 -0.57
CA HIS A 58 -0.96 -5.47 -1.71
C HIS A 58 -1.65 -5.74 -3.06
N GLU A 59 -2.77 -6.45 -3.03
CA GLU A 59 -3.59 -6.76 -4.21
C GLU A 59 -4.98 -6.13 -4.05
N TYR A 60 -5.10 -4.81 -4.22
CA TYR A 60 -6.36 -4.14 -3.97
C TYR A 60 -6.78 -3.20 -5.09
N ALA A 61 -8.09 -2.99 -5.13
CA ALA A 61 -8.75 -2.05 -6.03
C ALA A 61 -9.79 -1.25 -5.27
N GLY A 62 -10.09 -0.06 -5.75
CA GLY A 62 -11.06 0.80 -5.12
C GLY A 62 -11.30 2.09 -5.88
N THR A 63 -11.96 3.02 -5.21
CA THR A 63 -12.31 4.33 -5.77
C THR A 63 -11.44 5.42 -5.14
N VAL A 64 -10.88 6.30 -5.95
CA VAL A 64 -10.16 7.49 -5.48
C VAL A 64 -11.15 8.43 -4.79
N VAL A 65 -10.93 8.74 -3.52
CA VAL A 65 -11.82 9.58 -2.71
C VAL A 65 -11.20 10.91 -2.30
N ALA A 66 -9.88 11.03 -2.38
CA ALA A 66 -9.16 12.28 -2.18
C ALA A 66 -7.82 12.25 -2.91
N VAL A 67 -7.26 13.41 -3.16
CA VAL A 67 -5.94 13.59 -3.80
C VAL A 67 -5.14 14.64 -3.02
N GLY A 68 -3.81 14.52 -3.06
CA GLY A 68 -2.92 15.54 -2.54
C GLY A 68 -2.86 16.77 -3.43
N GLU A 69 -2.21 17.80 -2.95
CA GLU A 69 -2.20 19.14 -3.56
C GLU A 69 -1.56 19.20 -4.97
N ASP A 70 -0.66 18.25 -5.28
CA ASP A 70 0.04 18.18 -6.57
C ASP A 70 -0.50 17.05 -7.48
N ALA A 71 -1.54 16.33 -7.06
CA ALA A 71 -2.16 15.27 -7.83
C ALA A 71 -3.33 15.81 -8.68
N ASP A 72 -3.64 15.09 -9.76
CA ASP A 72 -4.74 15.45 -10.65
C ASP A 72 -6.10 15.29 -9.96
N PRO A 73 -6.88 16.38 -9.75
CA PRO A 73 -8.18 16.31 -9.11
C PRO A 73 -9.23 15.52 -9.91
N ASP A 74 -9.05 15.36 -11.22
CA ASP A 74 -9.94 14.57 -12.08
C ASP A 74 -9.85 13.05 -11.81
N LEU A 75 -8.91 12.63 -10.98
CA LEU A 75 -8.82 11.25 -10.47
C LEU A 75 -9.91 10.94 -9.44
N ILE A 76 -10.48 11.93 -8.75
CA ILE A 76 -11.53 11.70 -7.75
C ILE A 76 -12.74 11.03 -8.42
N GLY A 77 -13.21 9.93 -7.83
CA GLY A 77 -14.30 9.11 -8.35
C GLY A 77 -13.86 8.04 -9.37
N LYS A 78 -12.63 8.06 -9.84
CA LYS A 78 -12.11 6.97 -10.72
C LYS A 78 -11.92 5.70 -9.92
N VAL A 79 -12.15 4.58 -10.58
CA VAL A 79 -11.93 3.23 -10.04
C VAL A 79 -10.69 2.64 -10.69
N GLY A 80 -9.83 2.01 -9.88
CA GLY A 80 -8.62 1.38 -10.39
C GLY A 80 -8.06 0.34 -9.45
N ALA A 81 -7.20 -0.51 -9.99
CA ALA A 81 -6.36 -1.43 -9.24
C ALA A 81 -5.02 -0.78 -8.92
N VAL A 82 -4.48 -1.12 -7.76
CA VAL A 82 -3.21 -0.56 -7.29
C VAL A 82 -2.05 -1.49 -7.67
N TYR A 83 -1.04 -0.92 -8.31
CA TYR A 83 0.25 -1.57 -8.49
C TYR A 83 1.10 -1.35 -7.22
N PRO A 84 1.45 -2.40 -6.47
CA PRO A 84 1.97 -2.24 -5.10
C PRO A 84 3.42 -1.75 -5.02
N VAL A 85 4.19 -1.84 -6.10
CA VAL A 85 5.59 -1.41 -6.12
C VAL A 85 5.67 0.07 -6.47
N VAL A 86 6.18 0.87 -5.53
CA VAL A 86 6.42 2.30 -5.71
C VAL A 86 7.93 2.51 -5.91
N PRO A 87 8.39 2.76 -7.15
CA PRO A 87 9.81 2.93 -7.45
C PRO A 87 10.31 4.29 -6.95
N CYS A 88 11.61 4.39 -6.67
CA CYS A 88 12.22 5.65 -6.23
C CYS A 88 12.27 6.74 -7.33
N GLY A 89 12.15 6.36 -8.60
CA GLY A 89 12.14 7.27 -9.74
C GLY A 89 13.51 7.80 -10.17
N GLN A 90 14.59 7.53 -9.42
CA GLN A 90 15.90 8.18 -9.64
C GLN A 90 17.08 7.21 -9.84
N CYS A 91 16.98 5.94 -9.47
CA CYS A 91 18.04 4.97 -9.69
C CYS A 91 18.14 4.56 -11.18
N ASP A 92 19.27 3.95 -11.57
CA ASP A 92 19.55 3.56 -12.96
C ASP A 92 18.42 2.71 -13.57
N SER A 93 17.90 1.75 -12.81
CA SER A 93 16.77 0.92 -13.25
C SER A 93 15.51 1.75 -13.51
N CYS A 94 15.23 2.75 -12.67
CA CYS A 94 14.08 3.65 -12.86
C CYS A 94 14.26 4.54 -14.10
N GLN A 95 15.48 5.02 -14.36
CA GLN A 95 15.78 5.88 -15.52
C GLN A 95 15.52 5.19 -16.86
N ILE A 96 15.65 3.87 -16.91
CA ILE A 96 15.38 3.06 -18.10
C ILE A 96 14.00 2.34 -18.05
N GLY A 97 13.12 2.70 -17.10
CA GLY A 97 11.76 2.16 -16.97
C GLY A 97 11.67 0.75 -16.38
N GLN A 98 12.74 0.21 -15.83
CA GLN A 98 12.75 -1.11 -15.17
C GLN A 98 12.40 -0.99 -13.69
N TYR A 99 11.20 -0.54 -13.39
CA TYR A 99 10.72 -0.22 -12.04
C TYR A 99 10.74 -1.41 -11.08
N ALA A 100 10.49 -2.62 -11.56
CA ALA A 100 10.55 -3.84 -10.74
C ALA A 100 11.98 -4.14 -10.21
N GLN A 101 13.00 -3.56 -10.81
CA GLN A 101 14.42 -3.69 -10.43
C GLN A 101 14.94 -2.47 -9.65
N CYS A 102 14.03 -1.60 -9.20
CA CYS A 102 14.40 -0.44 -8.41
C CYS A 102 15.17 -0.85 -7.15
N SER A 103 16.33 -0.22 -6.93
CA SER A 103 17.19 -0.52 -5.76
C SER A 103 16.60 -0.02 -4.44
N ASP A 104 15.70 0.96 -4.48
CA ASP A 104 15.08 1.59 -3.33
C ASP A 104 13.58 1.76 -3.55
N TYR A 105 12.88 0.65 -3.72
CA TYR A 105 11.43 0.65 -3.87
C TYR A 105 10.71 0.57 -2.53
N HIS A 106 9.56 1.19 -2.44
CA HIS A 106 8.54 0.89 -1.44
C HIS A 106 7.58 -0.15 -1.98
N ASN A 107 7.01 -0.93 -1.06
CA ASN A 107 5.99 -1.92 -1.41
C ASN A 107 4.82 -1.78 -0.45
N LEU A 108 3.69 -1.37 -0.99
CA LEU A 108 2.43 -1.23 -0.25
C LEU A 108 2.05 -2.58 0.37
N GLY A 109 1.59 -2.57 1.60
CA GLY A 109 1.22 -3.79 2.33
C GLY A 109 2.39 -4.60 2.88
N SER A 110 3.63 -4.04 2.90
CA SER A 110 4.77 -4.71 3.55
C SER A 110 5.87 -3.77 4.03
N ARG A 111 6.14 -2.67 3.33
CA ARG A 111 7.09 -1.62 3.75
C ARG A 111 6.38 -0.32 4.11
N THR A 112 5.18 -0.16 3.59
CA THR A 112 4.24 0.91 3.89
C THR A 112 2.85 0.29 4.01
N ASP A 113 1.90 1.02 4.57
CA ASP A 113 0.53 0.54 4.76
C ASP A 113 -0.11 0.17 3.42
N GLY A 114 -0.90 -0.90 3.44
CA GLY A 114 -1.57 -1.49 2.29
C GLY A 114 -3.09 -1.47 2.40
N GLY A 115 -3.74 -2.37 1.66
CA GLY A 115 -5.17 -2.34 1.39
C GLY A 115 -6.07 -3.15 2.34
N PHE A 116 -5.56 -3.80 3.39
CA PHE A 116 -6.43 -4.43 4.39
C PHE A 116 -7.00 -3.39 5.37
N ALA A 117 -7.70 -2.41 4.83
CA ALA A 117 -8.35 -1.31 5.54
C ALA A 117 -9.66 -0.91 4.84
N ASP A 118 -10.62 -0.30 5.59
CA ASP A 118 -11.88 0.24 5.09
C ASP A 118 -11.83 1.71 4.65
#